data_8def14738ba3cc80d5597f87d5a846a4
#
_entry.id   8def14738ba3cc80d5597f87d5a846a4
#
_cell.length_a   1.000
_cell.length_b   1.000
_cell.length_c   1.000
_cell.angle_alpha   90.00
_cell.angle_beta   90.00
_cell.angle_gamma   90.00
#
_symmetry.space_group_name_H-M   'P 1'
#
loop_
_entity.id
_entity.type
_entity.pdbx_description
1 polymer ?
#
loop_
_entity_poly.entity_id
_entity_poly.type
_entity_poly.pdbx_seq_one_letter_code
_entity_poly.pdbx_strand_id
1 'polypeptide(L)' 'MILMDEPSMGLSPLLVKEIFEIIKEVNKQGITILLVEQNAKMALAVSDRAYVLETGTITIEGDAQQLLNDPRVKKAYLGQ' A
#
# COMPACT_ATOMS: atom_id res chain seq x y z
N MET A 1 -4.75 4.96 -15.94
CA MET A 1 -4.59 4.80 -14.48
C MET A 1 -5.79 4.09 -13.89
N ILE A 2 -5.54 3.17 -12.98
CA ILE A 2 -6.59 2.46 -12.26
C ILE A 2 -6.60 2.95 -10.81
N LEU A 3 -7.80 3.27 -10.28
CA LEU A 3 -7.99 3.60 -8.88
C LEU A 3 -8.54 2.39 -8.14
N MET A 4 -7.84 1.93 -7.09
CA MET A 4 -8.29 0.83 -6.24
C MET A 4 -8.42 1.32 -4.81
N ASP A 5 -9.65 1.30 -4.30
CA ASP A 5 -9.97 1.80 -2.96
C ASP A 5 -10.22 0.63 -2.01
N GLU A 6 -9.26 0.39 -1.13
CA GLU A 6 -9.28 -0.66 -0.11
C GLU A 6 -9.67 -2.03 -0.67
N PRO A 7 -8.96 -2.53 -1.70
CA PRO A 7 -9.34 -3.78 -2.35
C PRO A 7 -9.24 -5.02 -1.46
N SER A 8 -8.48 -4.95 -0.36
CA SER A 8 -8.32 -6.09 0.55
C SER A 8 -9.37 -6.14 1.66
N MET A 9 -10.22 -5.10 1.80
CA MET A 9 -11.18 -5.02 2.89
C MET A 9 -12.16 -6.20 2.87
N GLY A 10 -12.29 -6.88 4.01
CA GLY A 10 -13.21 -7.99 4.16
C GLY A 10 -12.77 -9.31 3.55
N LEU A 11 -11.59 -9.37 2.96
CA LEU A 11 -11.07 -10.59 2.34
C LEU A 11 -10.29 -11.45 3.33
N SER A 12 -10.30 -12.77 3.11
CA SER A 12 -9.44 -13.69 3.87
C SER A 12 -7.96 -13.42 3.55
N PRO A 13 -7.03 -13.84 4.44
CA PRO A 13 -5.60 -13.64 4.18
C PRO A 13 -5.12 -14.21 2.85
N LEU A 14 -5.66 -15.33 2.41
CA LEU A 14 -5.28 -15.93 1.14
C LEU A 14 -5.73 -15.05 -0.03
N LEU A 15 -6.97 -14.55 0.01
CA LEU A 15 -7.50 -13.68 -1.04
C LEU A 15 -6.80 -12.32 -1.06
N VAL A 16 -6.40 -11.81 0.11
CA VAL A 16 -5.60 -10.58 0.19
C VAL A 16 -4.30 -10.76 -0.58
N LYS A 17 -3.61 -11.86 -0.37
CA LYS A 17 -2.37 -12.16 -1.07
C LYS A 17 -2.58 -12.22 -2.58
N GLU A 18 -3.64 -12.88 -3.03
CA GLU A 18 -3.95 -12.99 -4.45
C GLU A 18 -4.24 -11.63 -5.09
N ILE A 19 -5.01 -10.77 -4.41
CA ILE A 19 -5.32 -9.42 -4.88
C ILE A 19 -4.04 -8.60 -5.08
N PHE A 20 -3.12 -8.64 -4.12
CA PHE A 20 -1.88 -7.87 -4.22
C PHE A 20 -0.95 -8.43 -5.30
N GLU A 21 -0.98 -9.73 -5.55
CA GLU A 21 -0.24 -10.32 -6.67
C GLU A 21 -0.79 -9.83 -8.01
N ILE A 22 -2.11 -9.72 -8.15
CA ILE A 22 -2.75 -9.19 -9.35
C ILE A 22 -2.40 -7.72 -9.55
N ILE A 23 -2.44 -6.91 -8.49
CA ILE A 23 -2.08 -5.49 -8.55
C ILE A 23 -0.64 -5.34 -9.07
N LYS A 24 0.26 -6.13 -8.54
CA LYS A 24 1.66 -6.12 -8.93
C LYS A 24 1.83 -6.49 -10.40
N GLU A 25 1.13 -7.51 -10.86
CA GLU A 25 1.20 -7.97 -12.24
C GLU A 25 0.65 -6.93 -13.22
N VAL A 26 -0.48 -6.33 -12.90
CA VAL A 26 -1.08 -5.28 -13.73
C VAL A 26 -0.15 -4.07 -13.84
N ASN A 27 0.48 -3.68 -12.75
CA ASN A 27 1.43 -2.57 -12.75
C ASN A 27 2.66 -2.87 -13.61
N LYS A 28 3.13 -4.11 -13.60
CA LYS A 28 4.27 -4.52 -14.44
C LYS A 28 3.98 -4.37 -15.92
N GLN A 29 2.71 -4.42 -16.31
CA GLN A 29 2.31 -4.24 -17.71
C GLN A 29 2.27 -2.77 -18.14
N GLY A 30 2.74 -1.86 -17.28
CA GLY A 30 2.82 -0.45 -17.58
C GLY A 30 1.59 0.36 -17.18
N ILE A 31 0.66 -0.24 -16.44
CA ILE A 31 -0.55 0.45 -15.98
C ILE A 31 -0.28 1.10 -14.62
N THR A 32 -0.48 2.42 -14.55
CA THR A 32 -0.35 3.15 -13.29
C THR A 32 -1.54 2.85 -12.39
N ILE A 33 -1.27 2.53 -11.13
CA ILE A 33 -2.30 2.21 -10.14
C ILE A 33 -2.19 3.17 -8.96
N LEU A 34 -3.30 3.80 -8.60
CA LEU A 34 -3.43 4.54 -7.35
C LEU A 34 -4.16 3.63 -6.37
N LEU A 35 -3.44 3.22 -5.32
CA LEU A 35 -3.95 2.27 -4.34
C LEU A 35 -4.20 2.98 -3.00
N VAL A 36 -5.44 2.92 -2.52
CA VAL A 36 -5.80 3.39 -1.18
C VAL A 36 -6.00 2.14 -0.32
N GLU A 37 -5.21 1.99 0.74
CA GLU A 37 -5.21 0.75 1.52
C GLU A 37 -4.84 1.00 2.98
N GLN A 38 -5.56 0.39 3.90
CA GLN A 38 -5.25 0.42 5.33
C GLN A 38 -4.20 -0.64 5.70
N ASN A 39 -4.07 -1.69 4.90
CA ASN A 39 -3.05 -2.70 5.11
C ASN A 39 -1.71 -2.16 4.63
N ALA A 40 -1.08 -1.35 5.50
CA ALA A 40 0.11 -0.59 5.13
C ALA A 40 1.28 -1.48 4.69
N LYS A 41 1.49 -2.59 5.37
CA LYS A 41 2.61 -3.49 5.05
C LYS A 41 2.50 -4.02 3.62
N MET A 42 1.31 -4.49 3.23
CA MET A 42 1.09 -5.01 1.88
C MET A 42 1.14 -3.91 0.84
N ALA A 43 0.52 -2.76 1.14
CA ALA A 43 0.52 -1.62 0.22
C ALA A 43 1.94 -1.15 -0.07
N LEU A 44 2.77 -1.00 0.96
CA LEU A 44 4.16 -0.57 0.79
C LEU A 44 4.99 -1.62 0.05
N ALA A 45 4.70 -2.90 0.26
CA ALA A 45 5.45 -3.97 -0.39
C ALA A 45 5.25 -3.99 -1.91
N VAL A 46 4.10 -3.52 -2.41
CA VAL A 46 3.79 -3.54 -3.85
C VAL A 46 3.86 -2.16 -4.51
N SER A 47 4.08 -1.11 -3.75
CA SER A 47 4.08 0.27 -4.25
C SER A 47 5.49 0.76 -4.55
N ASP A 48 5.58 1.74 -5.45
CA ASP A 48 6.83 2.45 -5.73
C ASP A 48 6.95 3.67 -4.83
N ARG A 49 5.85 4.38 -4.63
CA ARG A 49 5.79 5.59 -3.82
C ARG A 49 4.53 5.58 -2.97
N ALA A 50 4.61 6.18 -1.79
CA ALA A 50 3.48 6.18 -0.86
C ALA A 50 3.31 7.51 -0.13
N TYR A 51 2.07 7.77 0.28
CA TYR A 51 1.68 8.93 1.08
C TYR A 51 0.88 8.43 2.27
N VAL A 52 1.25 8.87 3.47
CA VAL A 52 0.53 8.53 4.69
C VAL A 52 -0.36 9.71 5.06
N LEU A 53 -1.67 9.45 5.16
CA LEU A 53 -2.65 10.47 5.51
C LEU A 53 -3.16 10.27 6.94
N GLU A 54 -3.21 11.38 7.67
CA GLU A 54 -3.84 11.43 8.98
C GLU A 54 -4.79 12.62 9.00
N THR A 55 -6.05 12.35 9.31
CA THR A 55 -7.09 13.37 9.41
C THR A 55 -7.14 14.29 8.18
N GLY A 56 -7.05 13.66 6.99
CA GLY A 56 -7.12 14.39 5.72
C GLY A 56 -5.85 15.13 5.32
N THR A 57 -4.76 14.96 6.07
CA THR A 57 -3.49 15.63 5.80
C THR A 57 -2.41 14.60 5.50
N ILE A 58 -1.57 14.90 4.50
CA ILE A 58 -0.40 14.06 4.22
C ILE A 58 0.66 14.34 5.27
N THR A 59 0.99 13.33 6.09
CA THR A 59 1.98 13.47 7.16
C THR A 59 3.34 12.92 6.80
N ILE A 60 3.38 11.89 5.95
CA ILE A 60 4.62 11.24 5.51
C ILE A 60 4.46 10.90 4.04
N GLU A 61 5.51 11.12 3.25
CA GLU A 61 5.53 10.69 1.86
C GLU A 61 6.93 10.28 1.46
N GLY A 62 7.04 9.44 0.44
CA GLY A 62 8.33 9.05 -0.09
C GLY A 62 8.30 7.73 -0.83
N ASP A 63 9.50 7.22 -1.09
CA ASP A 63 9.71 5.92 -1.69
C ASP A 63 9.15 4.83 -0.77
N ALA A 64 8.39 3.88 -1.33
CA ALA A 64 7.71 2.86 -0.54
C ALA A 64 8.67 1.99 0.27
N GLN A 65 9.84 1.65 -0.30
CA GLN A 65 10.83 0.84 0.42
C GLN A 65 11.43 1.60 1.60
N GLN A 66 11.64 2.89 1.45
CA GLN A 66 12.13 3.73 2.54
C GLN A 66 11.09 3.83 3.65
N LEU A 67 9.82 3.99 3.29
CA LEU A 67 8.74 4.05 4.28
C LEU A 67 8.55 2.72 5.00
N LEU A 68 8.73 1.61 4.30
CA LEU A 68 8.65 0.29 4.91
C LEU A 68 9.68 0.11 6.02
N ASN A 69 10.81 0.79 5.92
CA ASN A 69 11.90 0.75 6.90
C ASN A 69 11.93 1.97 7.85
N ASP A 70 11.00 2.90 7.70
CA ASP A 70 10.93 4.10 8.55
C ASP A 70 10.40 3.73 9.93
N PRO A 71 11.13 4.06 11.03
CA PRO A 71 10.68 3.73 12.38
C PRO A 71 9.31 4.30 12.73
N ARG A 72 8.97 5.49 12.23
CA ARG A 72 7.65 6.09 12.47
C ARG A 72 6.53 5.28 11.85
N VAL A 73 6.76 4.81 10.63
CA VAL A 73 5.79 3.98 9.91
C VAL A 73 5.66 2.62 10.56
N LYS A 74 6.77 1.99 10.92
CA LYS A 74 6.77 0.68 11.58
C LYS A 74 5.99 0.73 12.88
N LYS A 75 6.22 1.75 13.69
CA LYS A 75 5.57 1.89 14.98
C LYS A 75 4.06 2.16 14.84
N ALA A 76 3.68 3.03 13.91
CA ALA A 76 2.30 3.48 13.79
C ALA A 76 1.42 2.52 12.98
N TYR A 77 1.97 1.88 11.94
CA TYR A 77 1.16 1.17 10.94
C TYR A 77 1.56 -0.28 10.69
N LEU A 78 2.77 -0.69 11.05
CA LEU A 78 3.27 -2.04 10.76
C LEU A 78 3.32 -2.95 11.99
N GLY A 79 2.92 -2.46 13.15
CA GLY A 79 2.84 -3.26 14.37
C GLY A 79 4.19 -3.58 15.01
N GLN A 80 5.18 -2.77 14.76
CA GLN A 80 6.53 -2.99 15.30
C GLN A 80 6.96 -1.92 16.28
#